data_b6e49e8c50fea99a4e454d0c27078d87
#
_entry.id   b6e49e8c50fea99a4e454d0c27078d87
#
_cell.length_a   1.000
_cell.length_b   1.000
_cell.length_c   1.000
_cell.angle_alpha   90.00
_cell.angle_beta   90.00
_cell.angle_gamma   90.00
#
_symmetry.space_group_name_H-M   'P 1'
#
loop_
_entity.id
_entity.type
_entity.pdbx_description
1 polymer ?
#
loop_
_entity_poly.entity_id
_entity_poly.type
_entity_poly.pdbx_seq_one_letter_code
_entity_poly.pdbx_strand_id
1 'polypeptide(L)'
;FTIDPKDAKDFDDALSLQKMKNGNYEVGVHIADVSFYVTPDSVLDKEAYIRATSVYLVDRTIPMLPEHLSNGLCSLRPDEEKLCFSAVFELNDKAEVVNQWFGRTIIKSNRRFTYEEAQAMIEGGEGDYKEEILTLNDLSQKLRAARFQNGAIAFDRIEVRFDIDEKGKPTGVYFKRSKEANKLIEEFMLLANKKVAEKIGKVKENQKAKTFVYRIHEQPNTEKLEDFGRFIAKFGYRIRTGT
;
A
#
# COMPACT_ATOMS: atom_id res chain seq x y z
N PHE A 1 -12.96 6.19 -1.13
CA PHE A 1 -12.89 5.34 -2.33
C PHE A 1 -11.70 4.38 -2.27
N THR A 2 -11.74 3.32 -3.09
CA THR A 2 -10.62 2.39 -3.31
C THR A 2 -10.08 2.52 -4.73
N ILE A 3 -8.82 2.14 -4.97
CA ILE A 3 -8.19 2.06 -6.31
C ILE A 3 -7.47 0.71 -6.42
N ASP A 4 -8.01 -0.19 -7.25
CA ASP A 4 -7.64 -1.61 -7.27
C ASP A 4 -7.47 -2.14 -8.70
N PRO A 5 -6.83 -3.32 -8.89
CA PRO A 5 -6.85 -4.02 -10.17
C PRO A 5 -8.29 -4.29 -10.64
N LYS A 6 -8.50 -4.31 -11.96
CA LYS A 6 -9.84 -4.47 -12.54
C LYS A 6 -10.58 -5.73 -12.07
N ASP A 7 -9.86 -6.81 -11.88
CA ASP A 7 -10.33 -8.14 -11.48
C ASP A 7 -10.32 -8.39 -9.96
N ALA A 8 -9.85 -7.43 -9.16
CA ALA A 8 -9.84 -7.53 -7.71
C ALA A 8 -11.26 -7.57 -7.13
N LYS A 9 -11.44 -8.36 -6.06
CA LYS A 9 -12.67 -8.51 -5.28
C LYS A 9 -12.44 -8.22 -3.80
N ASP A 10 -11.21 -8.22 -3.36
CA ASP A 10 -10.68 -8.03 -2.02
C ASP A 10 -10.06 -6.62 -1.93
N PHE A 11 -10.90 -5.64 -1.60
CA PHE A 11 -10.47 -4.26 -1.44
C PHE A 11 -10.01 -4.06 0.00
N ASP A 12 -8.70 -4.17 0.22
CA ASP A 12 -8.10 -4.18 1.56
C ASP A 12 -7.86 -2.79 2.11
N ASP A 13 -7.70 -1.78 1.25
CA ASP A 13 -7.41 -0.40 1.61
C ASP A 13 -8.30 0.61 0.87
N ALA A 14 -8.57 1.72 1.54
CA ALA A 14 -9.30 2.85 0.99
C ALA A 14 -8.66 4.17 1.41
N LEU A 15 -8.84 5.20 0.58
CA LEU A 15 -8.45 6.57 0.88
C LEU A 15 -9.68 7.46 1.05
N SER A 16 -9.58 8.40 1.98
CA SER A 16 -10.51 9.54 2.09
C SER A 16 -9.76 10.85 2.01
N LEU A 17 -10.40 11.88 1.46
CA LEU A 17 -9.86 13.23 1.35
C LEU A 17 -10.91 14.25 1.73
N GLN A 18 -10.53 15.21 2.57
CA GLN A 18 -11.32 16.38 2.89
C GLN A 18 -10.45 17.63 2.96
N LYS A 19 -10.83 18.67 2.24
CA LYS A 19 -10.17 19.99 2.39
C LYS A 19 -10.65 20.66 3.66
N MET A 20 -9.73 21.04 4.53
CA MET A 20 -10.01 21.68 5.81
C MET A 20 -10.15 23.21 5.67
N LYS A 21 -10.80 23.86 6.66
CA LYS A 21 -10.98 25.32 6.68
C LYS A 21 -9.68 26.11 6.75
N ASN A 22 -8.61 25.52 7.31
CA ASN A 22 -7.28 26.13 7.41
C ASN A 22 -6.45 25.97 6.12
N GLY A 23 -7.02 25.39 5.07
CA GLY A 23 -6.34 25.15 3.80
C GLY A 23 -5.58 23.83 3.70
N ASN A 24 -5.39 23.11 4.81
CA ASN A 24 -4.78 21.79 4.84
C ASN A 24 -5.75 20.73 4.31
N TYR A 25 -5.25 19.52 4.15
CA TYR A 25 -6.02 18.35 3.72
C TYR A 25 -6.06 17.31 4.83
N GLU A 26 -7.25 16.83 5.17
CA GLU A 26 -7.40 15.63 5.96
C GLU A 26 -7.43 14.43 5.00
N VAL A 27 -6.43 13.55 5.15
CA VAL A 27 -6.31 12.32 4.36
C VAL A 27 -6.41 11.12 5.29
N GLY A 28 -7.41 10.28 5.05
CA GLY A 28 -7.57 9.01 5.75
C GLY A 28 -7.03 7.85 4.92
N VAL A 29 -6.27 6.98 5.58
CA VAL A 29 -5.85 5.66 5.07
C VAL A 29 -6.57 4.63 5.90
N HIS A 30 -7.46 3.86 5.28
CA HIS A 30 -8.35 2.94 5.94
C HIS A 30 -8.01 1.51 5.51
N ILE A 31 -7.70 0.66 6.48
CA ILE A 31 -7.36 -0.75 6.24
C ILE A 31 -8.45 -1.62 6.84
N ALA A 32 -8.92 -2.61 6.12
CA ALA A 32 -9.94 -3.55 6.61
C ALA A 32 -9.56 -4.17 7.96
N ASP A 33 -10.45 -4.10 8.95
CA ASP A 33 -10.21 -4.68 10.28
C ASP A 33 -10.48 -6.19 10.27
N VAL A 34 -9.55 -6.95 9.69
CA VAL A 34 -9.60 -8.41 9.67
C VAL A 34 -9.60 -8.98 11.09
N SER A 35 -8.93 -8.31 12.04
CA SER A 35 -8.81 -8.76 13.42
C SER A 35 -10.13 -8.74 14.21
N PHE A 36 -11.15 -8.05 13.69
CA PHE A 36 -12.48 -8.10 14.25
C PHE A 36 -13.14 -9.47 14.03
N TYR A 37 -12.91 -10.07 12.87
CA TYR A 37 -13.51 -11.35 12.47
C TYR A 37 -12.64 -12.56 12.82
N VAL A 38 -11.33 -12.41 12.71
CA VAL A 38 -10.35 -13.47 12.99
C VAL A 38 -9.75 -13.19 14.37
N THR A 39 -10.39 -13.78 15.39
CA THR A 39 -9.93 -13.64 16.78
C THR A 39 -8.83 -14.65 17.09
N PRO A 40 -7.88 -14.31 17.98
CA PRO A 40 -6.81 -15.23 18.38
C PRO A 40 -7.36 -16.59 18.87
N ASP A 41 -6.65 -17.65 18.51
CA ASP A 41 -6.97 -19.05 18.85
C ASP A 41 -8.27 -19.61 18.24
N SER A 42 -8.98 -18.84 17.44
CA SER A 42 -10.14 -19.32 16.69
C SER A 42 -9.75 -20.38 15.65
N VAL A 43 -10.73 -21.10 15.12
CA VAL A 43 -10.50 -22.06 14.01
C VAL A 43 -9.92 -21.35 12.79
N LEU A 44 -10.42 -20.13 12.50
CA LEU A 44 -9.94 -19.33 11.37
C LEU A 44 -8.49 -18.88 11.58
N ASP A 45 -8.14 -18.45 12.79
CA ASP A 45 -6.77 -18.03 13.12
C ASP A 45 -5.77 -19.19 12.98
N LYS A 46 -6.14 -20.36 13.49
CA LYS A 46 -5.32 -21.58 13.37
C LYS A 46 -5.12 -22.01 11.92
N GLU A 47 -6.17 -21.98 11.12
CA GLU A 47 -6.08 -22.31 9.69
C GLU A 47 -5.25 -21.26 8.92
N ALA A 48 -5.44 -19.97 9.19
CA ALA A 48 -4.66 -18.89 8.62
C ALA A 48 -3.16 -19.01 8.99
N TYR A 49 -2.87 -19.39 10.24
CA TYR A 49 -1.50 -19.62 10.72
C TYR A 49 -0.82 -20.76 9.95
N ILE A 50 -1.54 -21.86 9.71
CA ILE A 50 -1.02 -23.01 8.94
C ILE A 50 -0.78 -22.61 7.48
N ARG A 51 -1.71 -21.89 6.85
CA ARG A 51 -1.58 -21.41 5.45
C ARG A 51 -0.49 -20.36 5.29
N ALA A 52 -0.33 -19.49 6.28
CA ALA A 52 0.63 -18.40 6.38
C ALA A 52 0.53 -17.31 5.30
N THR A 53 -0.01 -17.60 4.11
CA THR A 53 -0.12 -16.66 2.99
C THR A 53 -1.25 -17.06 2.03
N SER A 54 -1.71 -16.10 1.22
CA SER A 54 -2.49 -16.39 0.02
C SER A 54 -1.54 -16.72 -1.14
N VAL A 55 -1.91 -17.70 -1.96
CA VAL A 55 -1.10 -18.12 -3.12
C VAL A 55 -1.79 -17.69 -4.40
N TYR A 56 -1.12 -16.83 -5.17
CA TYR A 56 -1.63 -16.32 -6.44
C TYR A 56 -1.04 -17.12 -7.59
N LEU A 57 -1.88 -17.96 -8.20
CA LEU A 57 -1.57 -18.71 -9.42
C LEU A 57 -1.97 -17.89 -10.65
N VAL A 58 -1.60 -18.36 -11.83
CA VAL A 58 -1.91 -17.69 -13.08
C VAL A 58 -3.42 -17.61 -13.33
N ASP A 59 -4.17 -18.66 -12.95
CA ASP A 59 -5.58 -18.84 -13.22
C ASP A 59 -6.49 -18.66 -12.00
N ARG A 60 -5.93 -18.66 -10.79
CA ARG A 60 -6.72 -18.60 -9.54
C ARG A 60 -5.91 -18.13 -8.35
N THR A 61 -6.61 -17.72 -7.30
CA THR A 61 -6.03 -17.44 -5.99
C THR A 61 -6.47 -18.52 -5.00
N ILE A 62 -5.54 -19.04 -4.21
CA ILE A 62 -5.82 -19.88 -3.03
C ILE A 62 -5.68 -18.96 -1.81
N PRO A 63 -6.78 -18.48 -1.24
CA PRO A 63 -6.72 -17.45 -0.21
C PRO A 63 -6.31 -18.04 1.14
N MET A 64 -5.60 -17.23 1.96
CA MET A 64 -5.28 -17.57 3.34
C MET A 64 -6.52 -17.62 4.22
N LEU A 65 -7.45 -16.70 4.01
CA LEU A 65 -8.77 -16.63 4.67
C LEU A 65 -9.87 -17.02 3.70
N PRO A 66 -11.02 -17.53 4.18
CA PRO A 66 -12.17 -17.83 3.33
C PRO A 66 -12.61 -16.62 2.50
N GLU A 67 -13.00 -16.84 1.24
CA GLU A 67 -13.45 -15.76 0.34
C GLU A 67 -14.63 -14.94 0.89
N HIS A 68 -15.48 -15.56 1.72
CA HIS A 68 -16.55 -14.83 2.40
C HIS A 68 -16.01 -13.70 3.30
N LEU A 69 -14.83 -13.87 3.89
CA LEU A 69 -14.14 -12.82 4.62
C LEU A 69 -13.39 -11.89 3.67
N SER A 70 -12.45 -12.41 2.89
CA SER A 70 -11.55 -11.58 2.06
C SER A 70 -12.30 -10.79 0.99
N ASN A 71 -13.22 -11.43 0.25
CA ASN A 71 -13.97 -10.78 -0.82
C ASN A 71 -15.30 -10.17 -0.34
N GLY A 72 -15.71 -10.43 0.89
CA GLY A 72 -17.01 -10.05 1.44
C GLY A 72 -16.91 -9.10 2.64
N LEU A 73 -16.85 -9.64 3.84
CA LEU A 73 -16.94 -8.88 5.09
C LEU A 73 -15.78 -7.89 5.26
N CYS A 74 -14.57 -8.27 4.89
CA CYS A 74 -13.38 -7.42 4.98
C CYS A 74 -13.18 -6.54 3.73
N SER A 75 -13.78 -6.86 2.58
CA SER A 75 -13.62 -6.06 1.37
C SER A 75 -14.35 -4.71 1.49
N LEU A 76 -13.63 -3.60 1.29
CA LEU A 76 -14.12 -2.23 1.44
C LEU A 76 -14.97 -1.80 0.22
N ARG A 77 -16.03 -2.57 -0.06
CA ARG A 77 -16.92 -2.37 -1.20
C ARG A 77 -17.64 -1.02 -1.13
N PRO A 78 -17.91 -0.40 -2.29
CA PRO A 78 -18.67 0.82 -2.33
C PRO A 78 -20.09 0.63 -1.77
N ASP A 79 -20.60 1.67 -1.12
CA ASP A 79 -21.93 1.76 -0.54
C ASP A 79 -22.23 0.79 0.63
N GLU A 80 -21.23 0.06 1.12
CA GLU A 80 -21.33 -0.81 2.28
C GLU A 80 -20.56 -0.23 3.48
N GLU A 81 -21.12 -0.35 4.68
CA GLU A 81 -20.40 -0.03 5.93
C GLU A 81 -19.40 -1.14 6.25
N LYS A 82 -18.14 -0.76 6.46
CA LYS A 82 -17.04 -1.68 6.72
C LYS A 82 -16.21 -1.24 7.92
N LEU A 83 -15.80 -2.23 8.70
CA LEU A 83 -14.92 -2.03 9.84
C LEU A 83 -13.47 -1.88 9.36
N CYS A 84 -12.81 -0.85 9.87
CA CYS A 84 -11.43 -0.51 9.48
C CYS A 84 -10.58 -0.15 10.69
N PHE A 85 -9.27 -0.30 10.53
CA PHE A 85 -8.28 0.51 11.21
C PHE A 85 -7.89 1.68 10.33
N SER A 86 -7.99 2.89 10.86
CA SER A 86 -7.71 4.10 10.11
C SER A 86 -6.53 4.86 10.68
N ALA A 87 -5.70 5.35 9.76
CA ALA A 87 -4.69 6.36 10.01
C ALA A 87 -5.13 7.65 9.31
N VAL A 88 -5.46 8.67 10.07
CA VAL A 88 -5.94 9.97 9.55
C VAL A 88 -4.86 11.01 9.76
N PHE A 89 -4.50 11.71 8.70
CA PHE A 89 -3.42 12.69 8.67
C PHE A 89 -3.96 14.05 8.24
N GLU A 90 -3.59 15.09 8.97
CA GLU A 90 -3.66 16.45 8.48
C GLU A 90 -2.37 16.76 7.74
N LEU A 91 -2.46 17.01 6.43
CA LEU A 91 -1.34 17.35 5.56
C LEU A 91 -1.44 18.82 5.12
N ASN A 92 -0.31 19.53 5.16
CA ASN A 92 -0.21 20.85 4.57
C ASN A 92 0.00 20.74 3.03
N ASP A 93 0.13 21.90 2.38
CA ASP A 93 0.36 22.02 0.93
C ASP A 93 1.67 21.35 0.44
N LYS A 94 2.63 21.11 1.36
CA LYS A 94 3.89 20.40 1.09
C LYS A 94 3.82 18.91 1.40
N ALA A 95 2.62 18.39 1.73
CA ALA A 95 2.38 17.03 2.20
C ALA A 95 3.12 16.67 3.50
N GLU A 96 3.46 17.67 4.33
CA GLU A 96 4.02 17.43 5.67
C GLU A 96 2.88 17.11 6.64
N VAL A 97 3.08 16.12 7.50
CA VAL A 97 2.11 15.72 8.52
C VAL A 97 2.10 16.74 9.65
N VAL A 98 1.03 17.51 9.75
CA VAL A 98 0.80 18.51 10.80
C VAL A 98 0.16 17.87 12.03
N ASN A 99 -0.81 16.97 11.80
CA ASN A 99 -1.51 16.23 12.85
C ASN A 99 -1.83 14.82 12.40
N GLN A 100 -2.07 13.91 13.35
CA GLN A 100 -2.38 12.52 13.03
C GLN A 100 -3.23 11.84 14.11
N TRP A 101 -4.12 10.96 13.66
CA TRP A 101 -4.95 10.13 14.52
C TRP A 101 -4.99 8.69 14.01
N PHE A 102 -5.11 7.73 14.93
CA PHE A 102 -5.18 6.30 14.60
C PHE A 102 -6.23 5.62 15.47
N GLY A 103 -7.07 4.82 14.88
CA GLY A 103 -8.09 4.08 15.61
C GLY A 103 -8.95 3.19 14.72
N ARG A 104 -9.85 2.46 15.37
CA ARG A 104 -10.90 1.72 14.68
C ARG A 104 -11.98 2.66 14.21
N THR A 105 -12.47 2.42 13.00
CA THR A 105 -13.52 3.22 12.35
C THR A 105 -14.51 2.31 11.65
N ILE A 106 -15.65 2.90 11.30
CA ILE A 106 -16.56 2.35 10.29
C ILE A 106 -16.51 3.32 9.12
N ILE A 107 -16.23 2.82 7.93
CA ILE A 107 -16.26 3.62 6.71
C ILE A 107 -17.35 3.10 5.77
N LYS A 108 -17.82 4.00 4.89
CA LYS A 108 -18.64 3.67 3.74
C LYS A 108 -17.94 4.23 2.51
N SER A 109 -17.37 3.36 1.68
CA SER A 109 -16.69 3.78 0.46
C SER A 109 -17.71 4.31 -0.56
N ASN A 110 -17.46 5.47 -1.14
CA ASN A 110 -18.35 6.08 -2.13
C ASN A 110 -18.15 5.49 -3.54
N ARG A 111 -16.93 5.03 -3.84
CA ARG A 111 -16.57 4.62 -5.20
C ARG A 111 -15.41 3.62 -5.18
N ARG A 112 -15.43 2.66 -6.09
CA ARG A 112 -14.28 1.82 -6.42
C ARG A 112 -13.77 2.23 -7.79
N PHE A 113 -12.48 2.53 -7.91
CA PHE A 113 -11.78 2.78 -9.16
C PHE A 113 -10.88 1.61 -9.54
N THR A 114 -10.70 1.40 -10.83
CA THR A 114 -9.55 0.65 -11.33
C THR A 114 -8.33 1.56 -11.40
N TYR A 115 -7.13 0.98 -11.37
CA TYR A 115 -5.90 1.75 -11.60
C TYR A 115 -5.92 2.48 -12.96
N GLU A 116 -6.57 1.88 -13.95
CA GLU A 116 -6.70 2.44 -15.29
C GLU A 116 -7.61 3.68 -15.30
N GLU A 117 -8.74 3.64 -14.59
CA GLU A 117 -9.65 4.80 -14.46
C GLU A 117 -8.96 5.95 -13.72
N ALA A 118 -8.32 5.67 -12.58
CA ALA A 118 -7.58 6.68 -11.82
C ALA A 118 -6.42 7.26 -12.65
N GLN A 119 -5.70 6.43 -13.38
CA GLN A 119 -4.60 6.87 -14.25
C GLN A 119 -5.10 7.76 -15.40
N ALA A 120 -6.23 7.41 -16.02
CA ALA A 120 -6.83 8.23 -17.06
C ALA A 120 -7.18 9.64 -16.56
N MET A 121 -7.72 9.76 -15.34
CA MET A 121 -7.99 11.08 -14.74
C MET A 121 -6.72 11.88 -14.44
N ILE A 122 -5.66 11.22 -13.97
CA ILE A 122 -4.34 11.85 -13.75
C ILE A 122 -3.75 12.35 -15.08
N GLU A 123 -3.98 11.65 -16.18
CA GLU A 123 -3.52 12.00 -17.53
C GLU A 123 -4.44 13.03 -18.24
N GLY A 124 -5.44 13.58 -17.55
CA GLY A 124 -6.31 14.65 -18.07
C GLY A 124 -7.71 14.21 -18.47
N GLY A 125 -8.06 12.93 -18.34
CA GLY A 125 -9.41 12.42 -18.57
C GLY A 125 -10.43 12.96 -17.58
N GLU A 126 -11.71 12.74 -17.86
CA GLU A 126 -12.83 13.11 -16.98
C GLU A 126 -13.30 11.90 -16.15
N GLY A 127 -13.92 12.16 -15.00
CA GLY A 127 -14.48 11.12 -14.14
C GLY A 127 -14.97 11.65 -12.81
N ASP A 128 -15.70 10.81 -12.09
CA ASP A 128 -16.16 11.11 -10.73
C ASP A 128 -14.95 11.26 -9.78
N TYR A 129 -15.02 12.20 -8.83
CA TYR A 129 -13.94 12.45 -7.86
C TYR A 129 -12.57 12.79 -8.48
N LYS A 130 -12.58 13.38 -9.69
CA LYS A 130 -11.34 13.78 -10.39
C LYS A 130 -10.50 14.74 -9.56
N GLU A 131 -11.12 15.74 -8.92
CA GLU A 131 -10.41 16.72 -8.10
C GLU A 131 -9.72 16.06 -6.90
N GLU A 132 -10.38 15.11 -6.26
CA GLU A 132 -9.84 14.35 -5.14
C GLU A 132 -8.66 13.47 -5.58
N ILE A 133 -8.78 12.79 -6.71
CA ILE A 133 -7.70 11.96 -7.28
C ILE A 133 -6.50 12.83 -7.66
N LEU A 134 -6.72 13.97 -8.30
CA LEU A 134 -5.63 14.89 -8.66
C LEU A 134 -4.95 15.48 -7.42
N THR A 135 -5.73 15.84 -6.40
CA THR A 135 -5.19 16.34 -5.13
C THR A 135 -4.35 15.29 -4.42
N LEU A 136 -4.86 14.05 -4.30
CA LEU A 136 -4.11 12.95 -3.70
C LEU A 136 -2.85 12.62 -4.53
N ASN A 137 -2.93 12.68 -5.84
CA ASN A 137 -1.76 12.48 -6.70
C ASN A 137 -0.69 13.54 -6.47
N ASP A 138 -1.05 14.82 -6.37
CA ASP A 138 -0.11 15.91 -6.06
C ASP A 138 0.56 15.70 -4.69
N LEU A 139 -0.23 15.38 -3.66
CA LEU A 139 0.29 15.07 -2.32
C LEU A 139 1.22 13.85 -2.34
N SER A 140 0.86 12.79 -3.07
CA SER A 140 1.68 11.58 -3.18
C SER A 140 3.02 11.85 -3.86
N GLN A 141 3.05 12.68 -4.90
CA GLN A 141 4.30 13.08 -5.56
C GLN A 141 5.22 13.85 -4.61
N LYS A 142 4.68 14.73 -3.77
CA LYS A 142 5.44 15.46 -2.74
C LYS A 142 5.98 14.50 -1.66
N LEU A 143 5.17 13.56 -1.18
CA LEU A 143 5.60 12.50 -0.25
C LEU A 143 6.74 11.68 -0.85
N ARG A 144 6.59 11.28 -2.12
CA ARG A 144 7.61 10.53 -2.86
C ARG A 144 8.91 11.32 -3.00
N ALA A 145 8.84 12.58 -3.41
CA ALA A 145 10.00 13.44 -3.53
C ALA A 145 10.77 13.56 -2.21
N ALA A 146 10.06 13.80 -1.10
CA ALA A 146 10.65 13.85 0.23
C ALA A 146 11.30 12.50 0.63
N ARG A 147 10.66 11.38 0.30
CA ARG A 147 11.21 10.05 0.57
C ARG A 147 12.52 9.80 -0.19
N PHE A 148 12.60 10.18 -1.46
CA PHE A 148 13.83 10.06 -2.25
C PHE A 148 14.95 10.98 -1.75
N GLN A 149 14.63 12.21 -1.34
CA GLN A 149 15.60 13.11 -0.71
C GLN A 149 16.18 12.50 0.59
N ASN A 150 15.40 11.69 1.29
CA ASN A 150 15.82 10.97 2.49
C ASN A 150 16.45 9.58 2.21
N GLY A 151 16.90 9.31 0.98
CA GLY A 151 17.71 8.14 0.62
C GLY A 151 16.92 6.91 0.17
N ALA A 152 15.64 7.03 -0.18
CA ALA A 152 14.91 5.93 -0.79
C ALA A 152 15.48 5.57 -2.17
N ILE A 153 15.47 4.28 -2.50
CA ILE A 153 15.95 3.75 -3.78
C ILE A 153 14.74 3.39 -4.66
N ALA A 154 14.78 3.82 -5.93
CA ALA A 154 13.77 3.43 -6.91
C ALA A 154 14.11 2.06 -7.49
N PHE A 155 13.12 1.18 -7.50
CA PHE A 155 13.18 -0.08 -8.22
C PHE A 155 12.05 -0.09 -9.25
N ASP A 156 12.39 0.00 -10.52
CA ASP A 156 11.43 -0.21 -11.61
C ASP A 156 11.22 -1.72 -11.77
N ARG A 157 10.14 -2.22 -11.17
CA ARG A 157 9.73 -3.61 -11.38
C ARG A 157 8.81 -3.69 -12.59
N ILE A 158 9.19 -4.55 -13.51
CA ILE A 158 8.31 -4.99 -14.59
C ILE A 158 7.63 -6.27 -14.11
N GLU A 159 6.32 -6.25 -13.98
CA GLU A 159 5.54 -7.41 -13.60
C GLU A 159 5.10 -8.16 -14.85
N VAL A 160 5.43 -9.44 -14.92
CA VAL A 160 5.00 -10.32 -16.00
C VAL A 160 3.59 -10.80 -15.69
N ARG A 161 2.66 -10.60 -16.61
CA ARG A 161 1.28 -11.08 -16.56
C ARG A 161 0.96 -11.96 -17.75
N PHE A 162 -0.03 -12.82 -17.58
CA PHE A 162 -0.45 -13.75 -18.61
C PHE A 162 -1.90 -13.48 -18.99
N ASP A 163 -2.18 -13.50 -20.30
CA ASP A 163 -3.53 -13.65 -20.78
C ASP A 163 -3.89 -15.12 -20.71
N ILE A 164 -5.08 -15.43 -20.18
CA ILE A 164 -5.57 -16.80 -20.04
C ILE A 164 -6.91 -16.96 -20.75
N ASP A 165 -7.12 -18.13 -21.36
CA ASP A 165 -8.40 -18.48 -21.97
C ASP A 165 -9.43 -18.93 -20.92
N GLU A 166 -10.67 -19.21 -21.38
CA GLU A 166 -11.77 -19.69 -20.53
C GLU A 166 -11.48 -21.02 -19.80
N LYS A 167 -10.45 -21.75 -20.25
CA LYS A 167 -10.00 -23.01 -19.64
C LYS A 167 -8.81 -22.83 -18.70
N GLY A 168 -8.40 -21.56 -18.46
CA GLY A 168 -7.26 -21.25 -17.60
C GLY A 168 -5.88 -21.47 -18.27
N LYS A 169 -5.82 -21.67 -19.59
CA LYS A 169 -4.56 -21.88 -20.32
C LYS A 169 -3.97 -20.52 -20.73
N PRO A 170 -2.68 -20.28 -20.47
CA PRO A 170 -2.00 -19.07 -20.93
C PRO A 170 -2.00 -18.97 -22.46
N THR A 171 -2.45 -17.83 -22.98
CA THR A 171 -2.52 -17.52 -24.43
C THR A 171 -1.59 -16.40 -24.84
N GLY A 172 -1.13 -15.58 -23.89
CA GLY A 172 -0.23 -14.47 -24.12
C GLY A 172 0.55 -14.08 -22.88
N VAL A 173 1.56 -13.23 -23.07
CA VAL A 173 2.35 -12.63 -22.00
C VAL A 173 2.40 -11.13 -22.23
N TYR A 174 2.11 -10.34 -21.18
CA TYR A 174 2.26 -8.90 -21.22
C TYR A 174 3.00 -8.36 -19.98
N PHE A 175 3.55 -7.16 -20.12
CA PHE A 175 4.33 -6.53 -19.07
C PHE A 175 3.55 -5.37 -18.44
N LYS A 176 3.27 -5.48 -17.16
CA LYS A 176 2.62 -4.41 -16.40
C LYS A 176 3.69 -3.53 -15.74
N ARG A 177 3.61 -2.23 -15.99
CA ARG A 177 4.46 -1.23 -15.34
C ARG A 177 3.64 -0.45 -14.32
N SER A 178 4.26 -0.11 -13.20
CA SER A 178 3.69 0.79 -12.20
C SER A 178 3.57 2.20 -12.80
N LYS A 179 2.36 2.78 -12.72
CA LYS A 179 2.06 4.14 -13.16
C LYS A 179 1.77 5.05 -11.96
N GLU A 180 1.43 6.31 -12.20
CA GLU A 180 1.21 7.30 -11.13
C GLU A 180 0.06 6.90 -10.18
N ALA A 181 -1.03 6.31 -10.68
CA ALA A 181 -2.12 5.81 -9.84
C ALA A 181 -1.66 4.70 -8.86
N ASN A 182 -0.73 3.84 -9.28
CA ASN A 182 -0.13 2.83 -8.40
C ASN A 182 0.75 3.48 -7.32
N LYS A 183 1.56 4.46 -7.73
CA LYS A 183 2.44 5.21 -6.82
C LYS A 183 1.66 6.02 -5.80
N LEU A 184 0.49 6.56 -6.19
CA LEU A 184 -0.41 7.28 -5.29
C LEU A 184 -0.79 6.39 -4.10
N ILE A 185 -1.31 5.19 -4.35
CA ILE A 185 -1.66 4.24 -3.28
C ILE A 185 -0.42 3.84 -2.49
N GLU A 186 0.69 3.49 -3.17
CA GLU A 186 1.95 3.11 -2.52
C GLU A 186 2.43 4.15 -1.50
N GLU A 187 2.44 5.44 -1.86
CA GLU A 187 2.97 6.49 -0.98
C GLU A 187 2.09 6.69 0.27
N PHE A 188 0.75 6.63 0.14
CA PHE A 188 -0.12 6.72 1.32
C PHE A 188 -0.03 5.47 2.21
N MET A 189 0.13 4.28 1.63
CA MET A 189 0.38 3.06 2.40
C MET A 189 1.72 3.15 3.15
N LEU A 190 2.77 3.63 2.48
CA LEU A 190 4.08 3.84 3.11
C LEU A 190 4.02 4.89 4.22
N LEU A 191 3.28 5.99 4.03
CA LEU A 191 3.05 7.00 5.06
C LEU A 191 2.37 6.38 6.30
N ALA A 192 1.27 5.65 6.10
CA ALA A 192 0.53 4.99 7.17
C ALA A 192 1.41 3.98 7.91
N ASN A 193 2.10 3.11 7.19
CA ASN A 193 3.01 2.11 7.77
C ASN A 193 4.11 2.76 8.62
N LYS A 194 4.77 3.79 8.10
CA LYS A 194 5.81 4.54 8.81
C LYS A 194 5.26 5.18 10.09
N LYS A 195 4.11 5.85 10.00
CA LYS A 195 3.54 6.59 11.14
C LYS A 195 2.98 5.66 12.21
N VAL A 196 2.42 4.51 11.86
CA VAL A 196 2.01 3.49 12.82
C VAL A 196 3.24 2.87 13.49
N ALA A 197 4.29 2.54 12.74
CA ALA A 197 5.53 2.03 13.30
C ALA A 197 6.19 3.05 14.25
N GLU A 198 6.21 4.34 13.90
CA GLU A 198 6.68 5.41 14.78
C GLU A 198 5.85 5.52 16.06
N LYS A 199 4.52 5.45 15.95
CA LYS A 199 3.60 5.55 17.12
C LYS A 199 3.79 4.42 18.12
N ILE A 200 4.04 3.20 17.64
CA ILE A 200 4.18 2.03 18.50
C ILE A 200 5.63 1.82 18.94
N GLY A 201 6.58 2.01 18.03
CA GLY A 201 7.99 1.68 18.22
C GLY A 201 8.82 2.79 18.87
N LYS A 202 8.46 4.07 18.69
CA LYS A 202 9.15 5.17 19.39
C LYS A 202 8.74 5.20 20.86
N VAL A 203 9.63 4.70 21.71
CA VAL A 203 9.45 4.70 23.15
C VAL A 203 9.78 6.09 23.70
N LYS A 204 8.84 6.69 24.45
CA LYS A 204 9.12 7.91 25.23
C LYS A 204 9.92 7.52 26.47
N GLU A 205 10.74 8.46 27.01
CA GLU A 205 11.42 8.28 28.28
C GLU A 205 10.44 7.74 29.35
N ASN A 206 10.86 6.70 30.08
CA ASN A 206 10.07 6.01 31.11
C ASN A 206 8.86 5.17 30.62
N GLN A 207 8.74 4.88 29.34
CA GLN A 207 7.72 3.94 28.83
C GLN A 207 8.36 2.62 28.40
N LYS A 208 7.66 1.50 28.66
CA LYS A 208 8.07 0.20 28.10
C LYS A 208 7.77 0.15 26.61
N ALA A 209 8.73 -0.40 25.84
CA ALA A 209 8.50 -0.70 24.45
C ALA A 209 7.29 -1.65 24.29
N LYS A 210 6.44 -1.35 23.32
CA LYS A 210 5.34 -2.25 22.95
C LYS A 210 5.85 -3.27 21.94
N THR A 211 5.34 -4.49 22.01
CA THR A 211 5.58 -5.51 20.99
C THR A 211 4.99 -5.03 19.67
N PHE A 212 5.81 -5.08 18.62
CA PHE A 212 5.42 -4.72 17.27
C PHE A 212 6.19 -5.57 16.26
N VAL A 213 5.54 -5.94 15.15
CA VAL A 213 6.16 -6.74 14.10
C VAL A 213 6.78 -5.83 13.06
N TYR A 214 8.10 -5.94 12.85
CA TYR A 214 8.83 -5.20 11.85
C TYR A 214 9.26 -6.13 10.72
N ARG A 215 9.18 -5.64 9.49
CA ARG A 215 9.88 -6.26 8.38
C ARG A 215 11.31 -5.75 8.34
N ILE A 216 12.25 -6.63 8.61
CA ILE A 216 13.68 -6.29 8.59
C ILE A 216 14.36 -6.87 7.35
N HIS A 217 15.47 -6.28 6.97
CA HIS A 217 16.38 -6.80 5.96
C HIS A 217 17.74 -7.02 6.60
N GLU A 218 18.37 -8.11 6.23
CA GLU A 218 19.75 -8.39 6.65
C GLU A 218 20.73 -7.39 6.02
N GLN A 219 21.90 -7.27 6.63
CA GLN A 219 22.99 -6.49 6.04
C GLN A 219 23.37 -7.09 4.68
N PRO A 220 23.76 -6.26 3.71
CA PRO A 220 24.24 -6.75 2.43
C PRO A 220 25.41 -7.74 2.61
N ASN A 221 25.40 -8.83 1.85
CA ASN A 221 26.50 -9.76 1.85
C ASN A 221 27.77 -9.06 1.36
N THR A 222 28.82 -9.03 2.20
CA THR A 222 30.06 -8.28 1.94
C THR A 222 30.74 -8.73 0.65
N GLU A 223 30.83 -10.04 0.41
CA GLU A 223 31.45 -10.61 -0.79
C GLU A 223 30.70 -10.17 -2.07
N LYS A 224 29.37 -10.27 -2.06
CA LYS A 224 28.54 -9.79 -3.19
C LYS A 224 28.69 -8.28 -3.41
N LEU A 225 28.85 -7.51 -2.35
CA LEU A 225 29.04 -6.08 -2.42
C LEU A 225 30.41 -5.72 -3.03
N GLU A 226 31.47 -6.47 -2.68
CA GLU A 226 32.80 -6.34 -3.26
C GLU A 226 32.81 -6.75 -4.73
N ASP A 227 32.17 -7.87 -5.08
CA ASP A 227 32.00 -8.31 -6.48
C ASP A 227 31.27 -7.27 -7.31
N PHE A 228 30.18 -6.72 -6.78
CA PHE A 228 29.47 -5.63 -7.41
C PHE A 228 30.35 -4.39 -7.58
N GLY A 229 31.12 -4.03 -6.55
CA GLY A 229 32.08 -2.93 -6.60
C GLY A 229 33.13 -3.12 -7.69
N ARG A 230 33.69 -4.33 -7.83
CA ARG A 230 34.62 -4.69 -8.89
C ARG A 230 33.96 -4.60 -10.29
N PHE A 231 32.72 -5.04 -10.38
CA PHE A 231 31.97 -4.98 -11.65
C PHE A 231 31.73 -3.54 -12.10
N ILE A 232 31.19 -2.67 -11.22
CA ILE A 232 30.86 -1.28 -11.60
C ILE A 232 32.10 -0.42 -11.81
N ALA A 233 33.24 -0.77 -11.19
CA ALA A 233 34.52 -0.06 -11.41
C ALA A 233 34.96 -0.11 -12.88
N LYS A 234 34.61 -1.17 -13.62
CA LYS A 234 34.87 -1.28 -15.08
C LYS A 234 34.15 -0.21 -15.90
N PHE A 235 33.08 0.36 -15.35
CA PHE A 235 32.28 1.43 -15.96
C PHE A 235 32.58 2.82 -15.37
N GLY A 236 33.62 2.93 -14.54
CA GLY A 236 34.03 4.20 -13.93
C GLY A 236 33.27 4.57 -12.66
N TYR A 237 32.39 3.71 -12.14
CA TYR A 237 31.64 3.95 -10.90
C TYR A 237 32.37 3.41 -9.69
N ARG A 238 32.18 4.07 -8.55
CA ARG A 238 32.71 3.61 -7.27
C ARG A 238 31.59 3.55 -6.23
N ILE A 239 31.50 2.43 -5.51
CA ILE A 239 30.60 2.30 -4.35
C ILE A 239 31.40 2.51 -3.06
N ARG A 240 30.87 3.27 -2.12
CA ARG A 240 31.42 3.38 -0.78
C ARG A 240 30.81 2.28 0.08
N THR A 241 31.62 1.35 0.55
CA THR A 241 31.19 0.21 1.38
C THR A 241 31.50 0.40 2.87
N GLY A 242 31.98 1.58 3.27
CA GLY A 242 32.28 1.92 4.67
C GLY A 242 31.10 2.65 5.33
N THR A 243 30.81 2.30 6.58
CA THR A 243 29.93 3.02 7.52
C THR A 243 30.48 4.41 7.82
#